data_f2eec33a6a71558377c6f860d9928ffa
#
_entry.id   f2eec33a6a71558377c6f860d9928ffa
#
_cell.length_a   1.000
_cell.length_b   1.000
_cell.length_c   1.000
_cell.angle_alpha   90.00
_cell.angle_beta   90.00
_cell.angle_gamma   90.00
#
_symmetry.space_group_name_H-M   'P 1'
#
loop_
_entity.id
_entity.type
_entity.pdbx_description
1 polymer ?
#
loop_
_entity_poly.entity_id
_entity_poly.type
_entity_poly.pdbx_seq_one_letter_code
_entity_poly.pdbx_strand_id
1 'polypeptide(L)'
;MDCKIISRLFFFIIIFTTTQLNAIEFKGKFLQGHYIIGITDPAAKIIVGKKEVRVSKDGYFVFGIDRDRKFDISITKIINGKKEVITKQVLKRKYN
;
A
#
# COMPACT_ATOMS: atom_id res chain seq x y z
N MET A 1 -4.00 -29.05 37.81
CA MET A 1 -3.35 -27.76 38.05
C MET A 1 -2.60 -27.24 36.84
N ASP A 2 -1.92 -28.10 36.12
CA ASP A 2 -1.09 -27.68 35.00
C ASP A 2 -1.89 -27.29 33.75
N CYS A 3 -3.12 -27.75 33.62
CA CYS A 3 -3.97 -27.44 32.47
C CYS A 3 -4.34 -25.93 32.40
N LYS A 4 -4.42 -25.25 33.52
CA LYS A 4 -4.73 -23.83 33.54
C LYS A 4 -3.56 -22.97 33.08
N ILE A 5 -2.33 -23.38 33.37
CA ILE A 5 -1.12 -22.69 32.93
C ILE A 5 -0.89 -22.87 31.43
N ILE A 6 -1.11 -24.06 30.93
CA ILE A 6 -1.00 -24.40 29.50
C ILE A 6 -2.05 -23.64 28.69
N SER A 7 -3.28 -23.53 29.20
CA SER A 7 -4.35 -22.78 28.56
C SER A 7 -4.04 -21.30 28.43
N ARG A 8 -3.40 -20.71 29.44
CA ARG A 8 -3.02 -19.29 29.40
C ARG A 8 -1.88 -19.02 28.39
N LEU A 9 -0.92 -19.93 28.32
CA LEU A 9 0.14 -19.84 27.33
C LEU A 9 -0.37 -19.97 25.91
N PHE A 10 -1.32 -20.87 25.71
CA PHE A 10 -1.94 -21.08 24.40
C PHE A 10 -2.76 -19.86 23.96
N PHE A 11 -3.44 -19.21 24.87
CA PHE A 11 -4.21 -18.01 24.59
C PHE A 11 -3.31 -16.81 24.21
N PHE A 12 -2.15 -16.75 24.82
CA PHE A 12 -1.17 -15.69 24.55
C PHE A 12 -0.58 -15.79 23.14
N ILE A 13 -0.40 -17.00 22.62
CA ILE A 13 0.12 -17.24 21.27
C ILE A 13 -0.89 -16.82 20.20
N ILE A 14 -2.18 -17.00 20.43
CA ILE A 14 -3.23 -16.65 19.47
C ILE A 14 -3.32 -15.14 19.22
N ILE A 15 -3.03 -14.31 20.22
CA ILE A 15 -3.06 -12.85 20.09
C ILE A 15 -1.96 -12.33 19.15
N PHE A 16 -0.84 -13.05 19.04
CA PHE A 16 0.27 -12.64 18.18
C PHE A 16 0.01 -12.82 16.69
N THR A 17 -0.99 -13.63 16.32
CA THR A 17 -1.25 -13.96 14.90
C THR A 17 -2.24 -13.01 14.21
N THR A 18 -2.74 -11.98 14.89
CA THR A 18 -3.78 -11.12 14.34
C THR A 18 -3.30 -9.77 13.81
N THR A 19 -2.01 -9.50 13.81
CA THR A 19 -1.46 -8.26 13.29
C THR A 19 -1.04 -8.41 11.83
N GLN A 20 -2.00 -8.44 10.92
CA GLN A 20 -1.71 -8.35 9.49
C GLN A 20 -1.88 -6.90 9.04
N LEU A 21 -0.75 -6.28 8.69
CA LEU A 21 -0.76 -4.98 8.07
C LEU A 21 -1.02 -5.16 6.57
N ASN A 22 -2.16 -4.62 6.11
CA ASN A 22 -2.48 -4.63 4.69
C ASN A 22 -1.69 -3.53 3.99
N ALA A 23 -0.47 -3.86 3.58
CA ALA A 23 0.36 -2.96 2.79
C ALA A 23 -0.12 -2.93 1.34
N ILE A 24 0.09 -1.78 0.68
CA ILE A 24 -0.19 -1.66 -0.75
C ILE A 24 0.90 -2.43 -1.51
N GLU A 25 0.49 -3.31 -2.42
CA GLU A 25 1.40 -3.98 -3.34
C GLU A 25 1.46 -3.21 -4.64
N PHE A 26 2.68 -2.92 -5.12
CA PHE A 26 2.89 -2.20 -6.36
C PHE A 26 3.51 -3.11 -7.42
N LYS A 27 2.97 -3.05 -8.62
CA LYS A 27 3.51 -3.74 -9.79
C LYS A 27 3.90 -2.71 -10.83
N GLY A 28 5.14 -2.81 -11.32
CA GLY A 28 5.70 -1.89 -12.28
C GLY A 28 6.94 -1.20 -11.74
N LYS A 29 7.57 -0.42 -12.59
CA LYS A 29 8.80 0.33 -12.25
C LYS A 29 8.47 1.80 -12.03
N PHE A 30 8.95 2.38 -10.94
CA PHE A 30 8.80 3.81 -10.67
C PHE A 30 9.79 4.60 -11.51
N LEU A 31 9.55 4.60 -12.81
CA LEU A 31 10.35 5.30 -13.82
C LEU A 31 9.48 6.33 -14.55
N GLN A 32 10.10 7.41 -14.99
CA GLN A 32 9.42 8.42 -15.82
C GLN A 32 8.78 7.77 -17.05
N GLY A 33 7.55 8.14 -17.34
CA GLY A 33 6.81 7.65 -18.50
C GLY A 33 6.21 6.27 -18.35
N HIS A 34 6.37 5.62 -17.20
CA HIS A 34 5.77 4.32 -16.91
C HIS A 34 4.47 4.46 -16.14
N TYR A 35 3.73 3.37 -16.05
CA TYR A 35 2.54 3.32 -15.21
C TYR A 35 2.72 2.25 -14.13
N ILE A 36 2.01 2.43 -13.03
CA ILE A 36 2.06 1.54 -11.86
C ILE A 36 0.67 0.98 -11.61
N ILE A 37 0.62 -0.31 -11.34
CA ILE A 37 -0.60 -0.98 -10.87
C ILE A 37 -0.45 -1.22 -9.38
N GLY A 38 -1.40 -0.72 -8.60
CA GLY A 38 -1.42 -0.94 -7.17
C GLY A 38 -2.54 -1.90 -6.77
N ILE A 39 -2.29 -2.67 -5.72
CA ILE A 39 -3.28 -3.58 -5.14
C ILE A 39 -3.43 -3.22 -3.67
N THR A 40 -4.65 -2.92 -3.27
CA THR A 40 -4.97 -2.51 -1.90
C THR A 40 -6.35 -3.04 -1.51
N ASP A 41 -6.78 -2.71 -0.30
CA ASP A 41 -8.13 -3.03 0.14
C ASP A 41 -9.16 -2.27 -0.72
N PRO A 42 -10.21 -2.95 -1.23
CA PRO A 42 -11.24 -2.28 -2.06
C PRO A 42 -11.94 -1.12 -1.36
N ALA A 43 -11.98 -1.11 -0.03
CA ALA A 43 -12.60 -0.04 0.75
C ALA A 43 -11.68 1.16 0.95
N ALA A 44 -10.42 1.08 0.54
CA ALA A 44 -9.46 2.15 0.72
C ALA A 44 -9.65 3.25 -0.32
N LYS A 45 -9.40 4.50 0.11
CA LYS A 45 -9.33 5.65 -0.77
C LYS A 45 -7.86 5.92 -1.08
N ILE A 46 -7.53 6.06 -2.35
CA ILE A 46 -6.15 6.27 -2.79
C ILE A 46 -6.01 7.64 -3.43
N ILE A 47 -5.01 8.38 -2.97
CA ILE A 47 -4.67 9.68 -3.53
C ILE A 47 -3.20 9.63 -3.95
N VAL A 48 -2.93 9.85 -5.23
CA VAL A 48 -1.57 9.91 -5.77
C VAL A 48 -1.23 11.38 -6.00
N GLY A 49 -0.27 11.88 -5.21
CA GLY A 49 0.04 13.30 -5.17
C GLY A 49 -1.16 14.07 -4.63
N LYS A 50 -1.79 14.86 -5.48
CA LYS A 50 -3.00 15.64 -5.15
C LYS A 50 -4.26 15.09 -5.80
N LYS A 51 -4.15 13.99 -6.55
CA LYS A 51 -5.23 13.48 -7.39
C LYS A 51 -5.76 12.17 -6.83
N GLU A 52 -7.09 12.10 -6.65
CA GLU A 52 -7.76 10.88 -6.22
C GLU A 52 -7.78 9.87 -7.36
N VAL A 53 -7.39 8.62 -7.04
CA VAL A 53 -7.36 7.52 -8.00
C VAL A 53 -8.44 6.52 -7.63
N ARG A 54 -9.20 6.09 -8.64
CA ARG A 54 -10.29 5.14 -8.45
C ARG A 54 -9.75 3.74 -8.16
N VAL A 55 -10.30 3.10 -7.13
CA VAL A 55 -9.96 1.72 -6.76
C VAL A 55 -11.11 0.81 -7.22
N SER A 56 -10.78 -0.27 -7.92
CA SER A 56 -11.76 -1.23 -8.41
C SER A 56 -12.32 -2.09 -7.27
N LYS A 57 -13.36 -2.86 -7.58
CA LYS A 57 -13.97 -3.79 -6.61
C LYS A 57 -12.99 -4.83 -6.10
N ASP A 58 -11.98 -5.16 -6.88
CA ASP A 58 -10.95 -6.14 -6.53
C ASP A 58 -9.73 -5.51 -5.87
N GLY A 59 -9.74 -4.20 -5.63
CA GLY A 59 -8.66 -3.51 -4.96
C GLY A 59 -7.54 -3.04 -5.87
N TYR A 60 -7.75 -2.99 -7.18
CA TYR A 60 -6.76 -2.52 -8.14
C TYR A 60 -6.91 -1.05 -8.45
N PHE A 61 -5.80 -0.37 -8.57
CA PHE A 61 -5.76 1.00 -9.06
C PHE A 61 -4.54 1.18 -9.96
N VAL A 62 -4.62 2.13 -10.88
CA VAL A 62 -3.56 2.42 -11.85
C VAL A 62 -3.27 3.90 -11.87
N PHE A 63 -2.01 4.26 -11.89
CA PHE A 63 -1.61 5.65 -12.10
C PHE A 63 -0.36 5.71 -12.98
N GLY A 64 -0.23 6.81 -13.71
CA GLY A 64 0.92 7.05 -14.58
C GLY A 64 1.95 7.94 -13.90
N ILE A 65 3.21 7.73 -14.25
CA ILE A 65 4.30 8.60 -13.85
C ILE A 65 4.65 9.49 -15.04
N ASP A 66 4.53 10.82 -14.85
CA ASP A 66 4.78 11.77 -15.90
C ASP A 66 6.20 11.62 -16.48
N ARG A 67 6.30 11.80 -17.79
CA ARG A 67 7.57 11.71 -18.51
C ARG A 67 8.63 12.65 -17.97
N ASP A 68 8.21 13.82 -17.50
CA ASP A 68 9.10 14.87 -17.01
C ASP A 68 9.11 14.99 -15.49
N ARG A 69 8.66 13.96 -14.78
CA ARG A 69 8.58 14.02 -13.33
C ARG A 69 9.96 14.08 -12.71
N LYS A 70 10.18 15.11 -11.90
CA LYS A 70 11.46 15.38 -11.23
C LYS A 70 11.44 15.06 -9.74
N PHE A 71 10.25 14.86 -9.16
CA PHE A 71 10.07 14.69 -7.73
C PHE A 71 9.53 13.31 -7.40
N ASP A 72 9.76 12.88 -6.17
CA ASP A 72 9.19 11.65 -5.66
C ASP A 72 7.66 11.70 -5.68
N ILE A 73 7.04 10.53 -5.73
CA ILE A 73 5.60 10.42 -5.78
C ILE A 73 5.06 9.96 -4.42
N SER A 74 4.04 10.63 -3.93
CA SER A 74 3.39 10.30 -2.66
C SER A 74 2.07 9.60 -2.94
N ILE A 75 1.87 8.44 -2.31
CA ILE A 75 0.63 7.68 -2.38
C ILE A 75 -0.01 7.71 -0.99
N THR A 76 -1.20 8.25 -0.89
CA THR A 76 -1.95 8.32 0.36
C THR A 76 -3.05 7.30 0.36
N LYS A 77 -3.08 6.44 1.37
CA LYS A 77 -4.13 5.45 1.58
C LYS A 77 -4.96 5.85 2.79
N ILE A 78 -6.26 5.94 2.60
CA ILE A 78 -7.20 6.25 3.69
C ILE A 78 -8.19 5.11 3.81
N ILE A 79 -8.19 4.44 4.95
CA ILE A 79 -9.13 3.37 5.25
C ILE A 79 -9.55 3.46 6.72
N ASN A 80 -10.86 3.38 6.97
CA ASN A 80 -11.45 3.45 8.32
C ASN A 80 -10.98 4.69 9.10
N GLY A 81 -10.84 5.83 8.42
CA GLY A 81 -10.37 7.07 9.02
C GLY A 81 -8.88 7.14 9.30
N LYS A 82 -8.13 6.10 8.99
CA LYS A 82 -6.67 6.09 9.15
C LYS A 82 -6.00 6.47 7.85
N LYS A 83 -5.07 7.42 7.94
CA LYS A 83 -4.33 7.93 6.80
C LYS A 83 -2.89 7.43 6.85
N GLU A 84 -2.44 6.82 5.76
CA GLU A 84 -1.07 6.33 5.60
C GLU A 84 -0.48 6.92 4.33
N VAL A 85 0.73 7.48 4.42
CA VAL A 85 1.41 8.09 3.28
C VAL A 85 2.65 7.28 2.95
N ILE A 86 2.76 6.86 1.70
CA ILE A 86 3.90 6.11 1.18
C ILE A 86 4.57 6.99 0.12
N THR A 87 5.87 7.22 0.27
CA THR A 87 6.65 7.98 -0.70
C THR A 87 7.57 7.04 -1.47
N LYS A 88 7.51 7.11 -2.80
CA LYS A 88 8.34 6.31 -3.69
C LYS A 88 9.23 7.21 -4.52
N GLN A 89 10.50 6.85 -4.62
CA GLN A 89 11.45 7.57 -5.45
C GLN A 89 11.21 7.24 -6.91
N VAL A 90 11.11 8.29 -7.74
CA VAL A 90 10.95 8.15 -9.18
C VAL A 90 12.31 8.25 -9.83
N LEU A 91 12.68 7.21 -10.58
CA LEU A 91 13.96 7.16 -11.27
C LEU A 91 13.85 7.81 -12.65
N LYS A 92 14.94 8.45 -13.08
CA LYS A 92 15.05 9.02 -14.42
C LYS A 92 15.20 7.93 -15.45
N ARG A 93 14.38 8.01 -16.49
CA ARG A 93 14.53 7.15 -17.64
C ARG A 93 15.65 7.70 -18.54
N LYS A 94 16.55 6.81 -18.96
CA LYS A 94 17.59 7.20 -19.93
C LYS A 94 17.00 7.17 -21.33
N TYR A 95 17.03 8.30 -21.98
CA TYR A 95 16.67 8.42 -23.39
C TYR A 95 17.93 8.45 -24.22
N ASN A 96 18.03 7.54 -25.15
CA ASN A 96 19.14 7.53 -26.11
C ASN A 96 18.74 8.22 -27.41
#